data_d3f34388d5f7d4b508ff873f2dc0878c
#
_entry.id   d3f34388d5f7d4b508ff873f2dc0878c
#
_cell.length_a   1.000
_cell.length_b   1.000
_cell.length_c   1.000
_cell.angle_alpha   90.00
_cell.angle_beta   90.00
_cell.angle_gamma   90.00
#
_symmetry.space_group_name_H-M   'P 1'
#
loop_
_entity.id
_entity.type
_entity.pdbx_description
1 polymer ?
#
loop_
_entity_poly.entity_id
_entity_poly.type
_entity_poly.pdbx_seq_one_letter_code
_entity_poly.pdbx_strand_id
1 'polypeptide(L)'
;MKLLLQRVSEASVTIGGERVGEIGPGYLALVGCREGDTPEDADRLAVRAANLRVFEDAEGRMNRSVLDVGGSVLAVSQFTLYADTRKGNRPSFVLAGDPALAEALYERVVADLRTLLGAGSVATGRFGADMKVALVNDGPCTIELVSEVASAPTNSPRPRLPLPALELLEVGEDAALQARARAIAEKAWPPTYRGIIPEAQISYMIGRMYSPEAIREAAAAGTPYWLVRADGADAGVCSLDLRPAADGSAELHKLYTLPAYWGRGVGGWLLAELCRRAKEAGATSVWLRVNKNNARAQKAYRAAGFSNVRAVCTDIGEGFVMDDFVFARRV
;
A
#
# COMPACT_ATOMS: atom_id res chain seq x y z
N MET A 1 -11.45 -10.09 -1.90
CA MET A 1 -11.06 -9.64 -3.25
C MET A 1 -11.06 -10.81 -4.22
N LYS A 2 -11.37 -10.59 -5.51
CA LYS A 2 -11.35 -11.62 -6.56
C LYS A 2 -10.62 -11.13 -7.79
N LEU A 3 -9.85 -12.03 -8.42
CA LEU A 3 -9.36 -11.86 -9.78
C LEU A 3 -9.89 -13.02 -10.63
N LEU A 4 -10.65 -12.71 -11.68
CA LEU A 4 -11.01 -13.69 -12.70
C LEU A 4 -10.01 -13.54 -13.85
N LEU A 5 -9.15 -14.55 -14.01
CA LEU A 5 -8.10 -14.61 -15.03
C LEU A 5 -8.58 -15.45 -16.21
N GLN A 6 -8.46 -14.90 -17.40
CA GLN A 6 -8.66 -15.64 -18.66
C GLN A 6 -7.34 -15.63 -19.42
N ARG A 7 -6.74 -16.81 -19.70
CA ARG A 7 -5.60 -16.92 -20.59
C ARG A 7 -6.04 -16.54 -22.00
N VAL A 8 -5.30 -15.63 -22.61
CA VAL A 8 -5.67 -15.07 -23.92
C VAL A 8 -4.49 -15.11 -24.90
N SER A 9 -4.80 -15.28 -26.20
CA SER A 9 -3.86 -14.99 -27.27
C SER A 9 -3.82 -13.49 -27.57
N GLU A 10 -4.95 -12.77 -27.34
CA GLU A 10 -5.06 -11.33 -27.43
C GLU A 10 -6.23 -10.83 -26.59
N ALA A 11 -6.15 -9.61 -26.08
CA ALA A 11 -7.26 -8.90 -25.46
C ALA A 11 -7.13 -7.40 -25.61
N SER A 12 -8.25 -6.69 -25.69
CA SER A 12 -8.27 -5.23 -25.76
C SER A 12 -9.48 -4.63 -25.06
N VAL A 13 -9.36 -3.36 -24.68
CA VAL A 13 -10.43 -2.59 -24.09
C VAL A 13 -10.62 -1.27 -24.83
N THR A 14 -11.89 -0.95 -25.15
CA THR A 14 -12.31 0.23 -25.91
C THR A 14 -13.30 1.05 -25.06
N ILE A 15 -13.12 2.36 -25.02
CA ILE A 15 -13.99 3.33 -24.34
C ILE A 15 -14.37 4.41 -25.36
N GLY A 16 -15.69 4.64 -25.56
CA GLY A 16 -16.15 5.67 -26.49
C GLY A 16 -15.68 5.48 -27.95
N GLY A 17 -15.35 4.24 -28.35
CA GLY A 17 -14.82 3.92 -29.69
C GLY A 17 -13.29 3.99 -29.79
N GLU A 18 -12.58 4.48 -28.77
CA GLU A 18 -11.13 4.54 -28.68
C GLU A 18 -10.58 3.31 -27.95
N ARG A 19 -9.57 2.64 -28.50
CA ARG A 19 -8.84 1.56 -27.86
C ARG A 19 -7.86 2.15 -26.83
N VAL A 20 -8.09 1.90 -25.56
CA VAL A 20 -7.31 2.47 -24.44
C VAL A 20 -6.29 1.48 -23.86
N GLY A 21 -6.43 0.18 -24.16
CA GLY A 21 -5.48 -0.85 -23.73
C GLY A 21 -5.58 -2.08 -24.60
N GLU A 22 -4.45 -2.73 -24.84
CA GLU A 22 -4.37 -3.99 -25.58
C GLU A 22 -3.17 -4.82 -25.13
N ILE A 23 -3.27 -6.14 -25.26
CA ILE A 23 -2.20 -7.10 -25.02
C ILE A 23 -2.23 -8.21 -26.07
N GLY A 24 -1.08 -8.81 -26.31
CA GLY A 24 -0.95 -10.12 -26.97
C GLY A 24 -1.14 -11.27 -25.96
N PRO A 25 -0.36 -12.39 -26.10
CA PRO A 25 -0.47 -13.54 -25.23
C PRO A 25 -0.29 -13.19 -23.75
N GLY A 26 -1.19 -13.70 -22.90
CA GLY A 26 -1.15 -13.41 -21.48
C GLY A 26 -2.49 -13.63 -20.77
N TYR A 27 -2.90 -12.67 -19.91
CA TYR A 27 -4.18 -12.69 -19.21
C TYR A 27 -5.02 -11.46 -19.44
N LEU A 28 -6.34 -11.65 -19.67
CA LEU A 28 -7.32 -10.68 -19.21
C LEU A 28 -7.57 -10.95 -17.71
N ALA A 29 -7.37 -9.94 -16.86
CA ALA A 29 -7.61 -10.00 -15.41
C ALA A 29 -8.77 -9.07 -15.03
N LEU A 30 -9.94 -9.64 -14.74
CA LEU A 30 -11.07 -8.90 -14.20
C LEU A 30 -10.90 -8.80 -12.67
N VAL A 31 -10.85 -7.57 -12.14
CA VAL A 31 -10.56 -7.29 -10.72
C VAL A 31 -11.81 -6.85 -10.00
N GLY A 32 -12.28 -7.65 -9.04
CA GLY A 32 -13.42 -7.34 -8.17
C GLY A 32 -12.99 -7.11 -6.73
N CYS A 33 -13.54 -6.05 -6.11
CA CYS A 33 -13.33 -5.72 -4.71
C CYS A 33 -14.64 -5.74 -3.94
N ARG A 34 -14.59 -6.10 -2.65
CA ARG A 34 -15.72 -6.06 -1.73
C ARG A 34 -15.37 -5.30 -0.47
N GLU A 35 -16.38 -5.00 0.33
CA GLU A 35 -16.18 -4.44 1.66
C GLU A 35 -15.31 -5.35 2.53
N GLY A 36 -14.34 -4.75 3.23
CA GLY A 36 -13.40 -5.47 4.10
C GLY A 36 -12.16 -6.04 3.41
N ASP A 37 -12.04 -5.96 2.08
CA ASP A 37 -10.79 -6.28 1.39
C ASP A 37 -9.68 -5.29 1.76
N THR A 38 -8.45 -5.77 1.79
CA THR A 38 -7.27 -5.03 2.26
C THR A 38 -6.21 -4.88 1.17
N PRO A 39 -5.27 -3.93 1.31
CA PRO A 39 -4.10 -3.85 0.43
C PRO A 39 -3.30 -5.15 0.36
N GLU A 40 -3.20 -5.88 1.48
CA GLU A 40 -2.52 -7.17 1.54
C GLU A 40 -3.24 -8.26 0.71
N ASP A 41 -4.56 -8.13 0.53
CA ASP A 41 -5.31 -9.01 -0.37
C ASP A 41 -4.97 -8.74 -1.82
N ALA A 42 -4.84 -7.46 -2.21
CA ALA A 42 -4.41 -7.05 -3.54
C ALA A 42 -3.00 -7.57 -3.86
N ASP A 43 -2.03 -7.36 -2.94
CA ASP A 43 -0.64 -7.83 -3.10
C ASP A 43 -0.58 -9.35 -3.32
N ARG A 44 -1.31 -10.12 -2.47
CA ARG A 44 -1.34 -11.57 -2.59
C ARG A 44 -1.91 -12.06 -3.90
N LEU A 45 -2.99 -11.42 -4.36
CA LEU A 45 -3.62 -11.83 -5.62
C LEU A 45 -2.79 -11.45 -6.82
N ALA A 46 -2.12 -10.31 -6.84
CA ALA A 46 -1.20 -9.91 -7.90
C ALA A 46 -0.02 -10.89 -8.01
N VAL A 47 0.60 -11.26 -6.88
CA VAL A 47 1.68 -12.25 -6.87
C VAL A 47 1.20 -13.62 -7.31
N ARG A 48 0.01 -14.07 -6.86
CA ARG A 48 -0.57 -15.35 -7.31
C ARG A 48 -0.87 -15.35 -8.80
N ALA A 49 -1.43 -14.27 -9.33
CA ALA A 49 -1.71 -14.14 -10.76
C ALA A 49 -0.43 -14.21 -11.61
N ALA A 50 0.62 -13.48 -11.20
CA ALA A 50 1.90 -13.46 -11.92
C ALA A 50 2.60 -14.83 -11.93
N ASN A 51 2.45 -15.64 -10.86
CA ASN A 51 3.09 -16.94 -10.70
C ASN A 51 2.19 -18.14 -11.03
N LEU A 52 0.94 -17.93 -11.44
CA LEU A 52 0.01 -18.99 -11.76
C LEU A 52 0.46 -19.76 -13.01
N ARG A 53 0.65 -21.08 -12.89
CA ARG A 53 1.25 -21.93 -13.92
C ARG A 53 0.18 -22.50 -14.83
N VAL A 54 -0.25 -21.74 -15.83
CA VAL A 54 -1.32 -22.10 -16.78
C VAL A 54 -0.91 -21.94 -18.24
N PHE A 55 0.36 -21.65 -18.49
CA PHE A 55 0.94 -21.67 -19.82
C PHE A 55 1.68 -22.98 -20.04
N GLU A 56 1.70 -23.46 -21.26
CA GLU A 56 2.29 -24.76 -21.60
C GLU A 56 3.82 -24.73 -21.53
N ASP A 57 4.39 -25.84 -21.06
CA ASP A 57 5.82 -26.16 -21.18
C ASP A 57 6.10 -26.84 -22.53
N ALA A 58 7.34 -27.28 -22.75
CA ALA A 58 7.76 -27.96 -23.99
C ALA A 58 7.05 -29.30 -24.19
N GLU A 59 6.48 -29.88 -23.15
CA GLU A 59 5.72 -31.15 -23.17
C GLU A 59 4.20 -30.92 -23.25
N GLY A 60 3.73 -29.66 -23.46
CA GLY A 60 2.33 -29.31 -23.58
C GLY A 60 1.55 -29.33 -22.25
N ARG A 61 2.24 -29.30 -21.10
CA ARG A 61 1.59 -29.29 -19.78
C ARG A 61 1.52 -27.87 -19.24
N MET A 62 0.45 -27.53 -18.55
CA MET A 62 0.30 -26.25 -17.81
C MET A 62 1.33 -26.17 -16.68
N ASN A 63 2.50 -25.60 -16.93
CA ASN A 63 3.64 -25.62 -16.04
C ASN A 63 4.41 -24.29 -15.96
N ARG A 64 4.12 -23.35 -16.85
CA ARG A 64 4.75 -22.03 -16.90
C ARG A 64 3.79 -20.93 -16.49
N SER A 65 4.30 -19.91 -15.81
CA SER A 65 3.56 -18.70 -15.44
C SER A 65 3.60 -17.64 -16.54
N VAL A 66 2.81 -16.57 -16.38
CA VAL A 66 2.88 -15.40 -17.29
C VAL A 66 4.27 -14.75 -17.24
N LEU A 67 4.96 -14.81 -16.10
CA LEU A 67 6.36 -14.38 -15.96
C LEU A 67 7.31 -15.23 -16.82
N ASP A 68 7.17 -16.56 -16.74
CA ASP A 68 8.06 -17.50 -17.47
C ASP A 68 7.92 -17.40 -18.98
N VAL A 69 6.75 -17.01 -19.47
CA VAL A 69 6.48 -16.87 -20.93
C VAL A 69 6.70 -15.44 -21.44
N GLY A 70 7.02 -14.48 -20.55
CA GLY A 70 7.12 -13.06 -20.92
C GLY A 70 5.79 -12.48 -21.42
N GLY A 71 4.68 -13.01 -20.92
CA GLY A 71 3.34 -12.60 -21.32
C GLY A 71 2.90 -11.27 -20.71
N SER A 72 1.72 -10.78 -21.10
CA SER A 72 1.17 -9.50 -20.66
C SER A 72 -0.13 -9.67 -19.88
N VAL A 73 -0.54 -8.62 -19.15
CA VAL A 73 -1.81 -8.60 -18.41
C VAL A 73 -2.62 -7.37 -18.80
N LEU A 74 -3.89 -7.57 -19.19
CA LEU A 74 -4.89 -6.50 -19.32
C LEU A 74 -5.76 -6.52 -18.07
N ALA A 75 -5.55 -5.56 -17.16
CA ALA A 75 -6.33 -5.44 -15.95
C ALA A 75 -7.55 -4.54 -16.14
N VAL A 76 -8.73 -5.04 -15.78
CA VAL A 76 -10.02 -4.32 -15.89
C VAL A 76 -10.79 -4.44 -14.60
N SER A 77 -11.25 -3.33 -14.03
CA SER A 77 -12.10 -3.32 -12.85
C SER A 77 -13.48 -3.93 -13.15
N GLN A 78 -13.98 -4.81 -12.27
CA GLN A 78 -15.21 -5.56 -12.51
C GLN A 78 -15.99 -5.81 -11.20
N PHE A 79 -16.78 -4.84 -10.75
CA PHE A 79 -17.55 -4.94 -9.52
C PHE A 79 -18.64 -6.02 -9.56
N THR A 80 -19.13 -6.36 -10.76
CA THR A 80 -20.17 -7.38 -10.94
C THR A 80 -19.70 -8.79 -10.61
N LEU A 81 -18.41 -9.04 -10.35
CA LEU A 81 -17.92 -10.29 -9.76
C LEU A 81 -18.46 -10.53 -8.35
N TYR A 82 -19.02 -9.50 -7.71
CA TYR A 82 -19.71 -9.56 -6.43
C TYR A 82 -21.22 -9.40 -6.54
N ALA A 83 -21.79 -9.70 -7.72
CA ALA A 83 -23.23 -9.72 -7.91
C ALA A 83 -23.88 -10.82 -7.04
N ASP A 84 -24.91 -10.46 -6.26
CA ASP A 84 -25.77 -11.41 -5.55
C ASP A 84 -27.03 -11.68 -6.38
N THR A 85 -27.15 -12.90 -6.86
CA THR A 85 -28.29 -13.38 -7.69
C THR A 85 -29.19 -14.35 -6.96
N ARG A 86 -29.05 -14.52 -5.65
CA ARG A 86 -29.85 -15.50 -4.85
C ARG A 86 -31.28 -15.10 -4.69
N LYS A 87 -31.64 -13.83 -4.90
CA LYS A 87 -33.00 -13.32 -4.77
C LYS A 87 -33.47 -12.68 -6.09
N GLY A 88 -34.27 -13.46 -6.85
CA GLY A 88 -34.86 -13.00 -8.10
C GLY A 88 -33.84 -12.84 -9.26
N ASN A 89 -34.31 -12.32 -10.40
CA ASN A 89 -33.53 -12.22 -11.64
C ASN A 89 -32.77 -10.90 -11.79
N ARG A 90 -32.93 -9.95 -10.88
CA ARG A 90 -32.17 -8.69 -10.86
C ARG A 90 -30.98 -8.85 -9.93
N PRO A 91 -29.73 -8.77 -10.42
CA PRO A 91 -28.57 -8.83 -9.57
C PRO A 91 -28.52 -7.68 -8.55
N SER A 92 -28.11 -7.97 -7.33
CA SER A 92 -27.78 -6.97 -6.31
C SER A 92 -26.26 -6.83 -6.20
N PHE A 93 -25.78 -5.61 -6.04
CA PHE A 93 -24.35 -5.31 -5.95
C PHE A 93 -23.92 -4.80 -4.55
N VAL A 94 -24.73 -5.03 -3.53
CA VAL A 94 -24.46 -4.62 -2.14
C VAL A 94 -23.21 -5.28 -1.54
N LEU A 95 -22.71 -6.35 -2.15
CA LEU A 95 -21.48 -7.03 -1.73
C LEU A 95 -20.22 -6.43 -2.38
N ALA A 96 -20.37 -5.57 -3.37
CA ALA A 96 -19.24 -4.85 -3.94
C ALA A 96 -18.73 -3.80 -2.96
N GLY A 97 -17.42 -3.57 -2.93
CA GLY A 97 -16.81 -2.54 -2.10
C GLY A 97 -17.19 -1.12 -2.53
N ASP A 98 -17.05 -0.18 -1.59
CA ASP A 98 -17.17 1.24 -1.89
C ASP A 98 -16.27 1.62 -3.10
N PRO A 99 -16.74 2.47 -4.03
CA PRO A 99 -15.97 2.80 -5.24
C PRO A 99 -14.56 3.31 -4.96
N ALA A 100 -14.36 4.15 -3.93
CA ALA A 100 -13.02 4.68 -3.61
C ALA A 100 -12.08 3.60 -3.07
N LEU A 101 -12.59 2.68 -2.25
CA LEU A 101 -11.84 1.50 -1.80
C LEU A 101 -11.51 0.59 -2.98
N ALA A 102 -12.48 0.32 -3.85
CA ALA A 102 -12.32 -0.56 -4.99
C ALA A 102 -11.30 -0.01 -6.00
N GLU A 103 -11.31 1.30 -6.26
CA GLU A 103 -10.33 1.97 -7.12
C GLU A 103 -8.92 1.86 -6.53
N ALA A 104 -8.76 2.19 -5.24
CA ALA A 104 -7.46 2.11 -4.57
C ALA A 104 -6.86 0.70 -4.57
N LEU A 105 -7.69 -0.34 -4.38
CA LEU A 105 -7.24 -1.74 -4.42
C LEU A 105 -6.98 -2.23 -5.84
N TYR A 106 -7.76 -1.79 -6.81
CA TYR A 106 -7.51 -2.05 -8.23
C TYR A 106 -6.18 -1.46 -8.69
N GLU A 107 -5.94 -0.19 -8.41
CA GLU A 107 -4.67 0.48 -8.72
C GLU A 107 -3.48 -0.20 -8.02
N ARG A 108 -3.69 -0.73 -6.82
CA ARG A 108 -2.70 -1.52 -6.11
C ARG A 108 -2.32 -2.79 -6.86
N VAL A 109 -3.32 -3.57 -7.31
CA VAL A 109 -3.08 -4.78 -8.14
C VAL A 109 -2.31 -4.43 -9.41
N VAL A 110 -2.69 -3.35 -10.09
CA VAL A 110 -2.01 -2.88 -11.31
C VAL A 110 -0.55 -2.51 -11.03
N ALA A 111 -0.29 -1.76 -9.96
CA ALA A 111 1.06 -1.37 -9.57
C ALA A 111 1.94 -2.58 -9.23
N ASP A 112 1.38 -3.56 -8.54
CA ASP A 112 2.09 -4.79 -8.17
C ASP A 112 2.38 -5.67 -9.38
N LEU A 113 1.43 -5.80 -10.30
CA LEU A 113 1.65 -6.51 -11.57
C LEU A 113 2.72 -5.81 -12.42
N ARG A 114 2.74 -4.47 -12.48
CA ARG A 114 3.79 -3.71 -13.16
C ARG A 114 5.17 -3.91 -12.53
N THR A 115 5.23 -4.03 -11.23
CA THR A 115 6.47 -4.34 -10.50
C THR A 115 7.00 -5.74 -10.83
N LEU A 116 6.10 -6.72 -10.99
CA LEU A 116 6.46 -8.13 -11.24
C LEU A 116 6.78 -8.40 -12.71
N LEU A 117 6.02 -7.83 -13.64
CA LEU A 117 6.07 -8.15 -15.06
C LEU A 117 6.82 -7.10 -15.90
N GLY A 118 7.05 -5.91 -15.33
CA GLY A 118 7.49 -4.72 -16.05
C GLY A 118 6.31 -3.85 -16.51
N ALA A 119 6.53 -2.53 -16.49
CA ALA A 119 5.47 -1.55 -16.78
C ALA A 119 4.84 -1.71 -18.17
N GLY A 120 5.64 -2.08 -19.18
CA GLY A 120 5.19 -2.29 -20.56
C GLY A 120 4.34 -3.55 -20.78
N SER A 121 4.34 -4.48 -19.82
CA SER A 121 3.59 -5.75 -19.89
C SER A 121 2.21 -5.67 -19.23
N VAL A 122 1.80 -4.49 -18.70
CA VAL A 122 0.51 -4.33 -18.02
C VAL A 122 -0.29 -3.18 -18.63
N ALA A 123 -1.30 -3.53 -19.41
CA ALA A 123 -2.31 -2.60 -19.92
C ALA A 123 -3.51 -2.53 -18.99
N THR A 124 -4.26 -1.44 -19.02
CA THR A 124 -5.42 -1.21 -18.16
C THR A 124 -6.59 -0.62 -18.93
N GLY A 125 -7.81 -0.84 -18.41
CA GLY A 125 -8.95 0.00 -18.73
C GLY A 125 -8.93 1.30 -17.90
N ARG A 126 -10.08 1.97 -17.80
CA ARG A 126 -10.30 3.14 -16.94
C ARG A 126 -11.35 2.79 -15.90
N PHE A 127 -11.02 2.98 -14.62
CA PHE A 127 -11.95 2.69 -13.52
C PHE A 127 -13.26 3.47 -13.67
N GLY A 128 -14.40 2.80 -13.47
CA GLY A 128 -15.74 3.38 -13.54
C GLY A 128 -16.27 3.71 -14.95
N ALA A 129 -15.47 3.50 -16.02
CA ALA A 129 -15.91 3.77 -17.39
C ALA A 129 -16.78 2.63 -17.99
N ASP A 130 -17.62 2.97 -18.98
CA ASP A 130 -18.25 1.94 -19.84
C ASP A 130 -17.20 1.42 -20.82
N MET A 131 -16.79 0.17 -20.62
CA MET A 131 -15.72 -0.48 -21.37
C MET A 131 -16.26 -1.61 -22.23
N LYS A 132 -15.80 -1.68 -23.48
CA LYS A 132 -16.00 -2.83 -24.36
C LYS A 132 -14.71 -3.66 -24.35
N VAL A 133 -14.77 -4.84 -23.75
CA VAL A 133 -13.61 -5.75 -23.61
C VAL A 133 -13.74 -6.86 -24.64
N ALA A 134 -12.77 -6.94 -25.54
CA ALA A 134 -12.63 -8.00 -26.53
C ALA A 134 -11.46 -8.90 -26.14
N LEU A 135 -11.60 -10.21 -26.34
CA LEU A 135 -10.56 -11.20 -26.06
C LEU A 135 -10.73 -12.46 -26.92
N VAL A 136 -9.64 -13.19 -27.09
CA VAL A 136 -9.63 -14.57 -27.57
C VAL A 136 -9.12 -15.43 -26.41
N ASN A 137 -10.04 -16.16 -25.73
CA ASN A 137 -9.68 -17.06 -24.65
C ASN A 137 -8.96 -18.29 -25.21
N ASP A 138 -7.69 -18.42 -24.84
CA ASP A 138 -6.82 -19.48 -25.32
C ASP A 138 -6.87 -20.71 -24.40
N GLY A 139 -7.41 -21.82 -24.96
CA GLY A 139 -7.48 -23.08 -24.23
C GLY A 139 -8.84 -23.80 -24.21
N PRO A 140 -10.02 -23.27 -23.85
CA PRO A 140 -10.26 -22.11 -22.98
C PRO A 140 -9.74 -22.33 -21.56
N CYS A 141 -9.11 -21.30 -20.98
CA CYS A 141 -8.60 -21.33 -19.64
C CYS A 141 -9.10 -20.10 -18.85
N THR A 142 -9.95 -20.34 -17.84
CA THR A 142 -10.53 -19.31 -16.99
C THR A 142 -10.44 -19.75 -15.54
N ILE A 143 -9.80 -18.94 -14.69
CA ILE A 143 -9.51 -19.28 -13.29
C ILE A 143 -9.87 -18.12 -12.38
N GLU A 144 -10.63 -18.39 -11.32
CA GLU A 144 -10.91 -17.42 -10.27
C GLU A 144 -9.88 -17.56 -9.16
N LEU A 145 -9.19 -16.46 -8.82
CA LEU A 145 -8.42 -16.33 -7.61
C LEU A 145 -9.21 -15.52 -6.59
N VAL A 146 -9.31 -16.02 -5.36
CA VAL A 146 -10.02 -15.34 -4.27
C VAL A 146 -9.03 -15.07 -3.15
N SER A 147 -9.09 -13.85 -2.55
CA SER A 147 -8.45 -13.60 -1.28
C SER A 147 -9.20 -14.39 -0.21
N GLU A 148 -8.52 -15.33 0.44
CA GLU A 148 -9.12 -16.06 1.55
C GLU A 148 -9.35 -15.08 2.71
N VAL A 149 -10.57 -15.04 3.23
CA VAL A 149 -10.83 -14.52 4.58
C VAL A 149 -9.90 -15.30 5.52
N ALA A 150 -9.15 -14.60 6.36
CA ALA A 150 -8.13 -15.18 7.24
C ALA A 150 -8.67 -16.34 8.08
N SER A 151 -8.61 -17.55 7.54
CA SER A 151 -8.85 -18.80 8.24
C SER A 151 -7.64 -19.69 8.05
N ALA A 152 -6.92 -19.88 9.16
CA ALA A 152 -5.79 -20.74 9.43
C ALA A 152 -4.40 -20.33 8.86
N PRO A 153 -3.34 -20.46 9.67
CA PRO A 153 -1.97 -20.20 9.23
C PRO A 153 -1.51 -21.30 8.29
N THR A 154 -1.44 -21.02 7.00
CA THR A 154 -0.71 -21.88 6.09
C THR A 154 0.79 -21.67 6.31
N ASN A 155 1.52 -22.74 6.64
CA ASN A 155 2.97 -22.76 6.86
C ASN A 155 3.80 -22.54 5.59
N SER A 156 3.20 -22.11 4.49
CA SER A 156 3.93 -21.75 3.28
C SER A 156 4.50 -20.33 3.40
N PRO A 157 5.76 -20.08 3.07
CA PRO A 157 6.30 -18.72 3.04
C PRO A 157 5.47 -17.89 2.06
N ARG A 158 4.86 -16.82 2.57
CA ARG A 158 4.02 -15.92 1.75
C ARG A 158 4.91 -15.28 0.69
N PRO A 159 4.56 -15.39 -0.60
CA PRO A 159 5.27 -14.66 -1.63
C PRO A 159 5.18 -13.16 -1.31
N ARG A 160 6.32 -12.48 -1.31
CA ARG A 160 6.42 -11.04 -1.07
C ARG A 160 6.86 -10.37 -2.36
N LEU A 161 6.29 -9.22 -2.65
CA LEU A 161 6.84 -8.33 -3.67
C LEU A 161 8.30 -7.99 -3.33
N PRO A 162 9.17 -7.83 -4.32
CA PRO A 162 10.51 -7.33 -4.07
C PRO A 162 10.44 -5.96 -3.39
N LEU A 163 11.31 -5.73 -2.41
CA LEU A 163 11.43 -4.44 -1.77
C LEU A 163 11.93 -3.43 -2.82
N PRO A 164 11.23 -2.29 -3.02
CA PRO A 164 11.71 -1.25 -3.93
C PRO A 164 13.08 -0.71 -3.47
N ALA A 165 13.82 -0.07 -4.35
CA ALA A 165 15.01 0.67 -3.98
C ALA A 165 14.61 1.85 -3.08
N LEU A 166 15.00 1.81 -1.80
CA LEU A 166 14.57 2.75 -0.77
C LEU A 166 15.70 3.70 -0.38
N GLU A 167 15.40 4.98 -0.31
CA GLU A 167 16.31 6.02 0.15
C GLU A 167 15.59 7.05 1.02
N LEU A 168 16.35 7.76 1.88
CA LEU A 168 15.88 8.90 2.65
C LEU A 168 16.52 10.16 2.10
N LEU A 169 15.69 11.11 1.64
CA LEU A 169 16.10 12.43 1.20
C LEU A 169 15.77 13.44 2.30
N GLU A 170 16.79 14.10 2.87
CA GLU A 170 16.58 15.10 3.91
C GLU A 170 15.87 16.33 3.35
N VAL A 171 14.85 16.80 4.07
CA VAL A 171 14.01 17.91 3.65
C VAL A 171 14.70 19.26 3.86
N GLY A 172 15.35 19.45 5.00
CA GLY A 172 16.11 20.65 5.33
C GLY A 172 15.32 21.95 5.13
N GLU A 173 16.02 22.97 4.57
CA GLU A 173 15.46 24.30 4.29
C GLU A 173 14.85 24.42 2.89
N ASP A 174 14.92 23.38 2.06
CA ASP A 174 14.40 23.41 0.69
C ASP A 174 12.86 23.48 0.69
N ALA A 175 12.32 24.61 0.25
CA ALA A 175 10.89 24.87 0.22
C ALA A 175 10.11 23.87 -0.67
N ALA A 176 10.72 23.37 -1.75
CA ALA A 176 10.09 22.37 -2.61
C ALA A 176 9.99 21.01 -1.90
N LEU A 177 11.02 20.62 -1.15
CA LEU A 177 11.00 19.39 -0.36
C LEU A 177 10.04 19.50 0.83
N GLN A 178 9.94 20.67 1.47
CA GLN A 178 8.96 20.93 2.54
C GLN A 178 7.53 20.82 2.01
N ALA A 179 7.23 21.36 0.84
CA ALA A 179 5.93 21.24 0.19
C ALA A 179 5.60 19.77 -0.15
N ARG A 180 6.59 19.00 -0.62
CA ARG A 180 6.42 17.55 -0.88
C ARG A 180 6.14 16.77 0.40
N ALA A 181 6.87 17.04 1.50
CA ALA A 181 6.64 16.41 2.80
C ALA A 181 5.21 16.63 3.29
N ARG A 182 4.71 17.88 3.16
CA ARG A 182 3.32 18.24 3.47
C ARG A 182 2.33 17.48 2.57
N ALA A 183 2.53 17.47 1.26
CA ALA A 183 1.66 16.77 0.31
C ALA A 183 1.57 15.25 0.57
N ILE A 184 2.67 14.64 1.02
CA ILE A 184 2.68 13.25 1.46
C ILE A 184 1.83 13.08 2.72
N ALA A 185 1.96 13.95 3.71
CA ALA A 185 1.15 13.89 4.93
C ALA A 185 -0.35 14.04 4.62
N GLU A 186 -0.73 14.99 3.77
CA GLU A 186 -2.11 15.19 3.32
C GLU A 186 -2.71 13.96 2.64
N LYS A 187 -1.91 13.16 1.95
CA LYS A 187 -2.32 11.90 1.31
C LYS A 187 -2.29 10.70 2.26
N ALA A 188 -1.34 10.66 3.20
CA ALA A 188 -1.13 9.51 4.07
C ALA A 188 -2.01 9.50 5.34
N TRP A 189 -2.30 10.67 5.89
CA TRP A 189 -3.02 10.79 7.17
C TRP A 189 -4.50 10.38 7.09
N PRO A 190 -5.31 10.87 6.12
CA PRO A 190 -6.72 10.51 6.06
C PRO A 190 -6.96 9.00 6.00
N PRO A 191 -6.30 8.21 5.14
CA PRO A 191 -6.48 6.75 5.14
C PRO A 191 -5.87 6.06 6.38
N THR A 192 -4.86 6.66 7.02
CA THR A 192 -4.25 6.10 8.26
C THR A 192 -5.17 6.25 9.46
N TYR A 193 -5.90 7.37 9.55
CA TYR A 193 -6.70 7.73 10.72
C TYR A 193 -8.21 7.68 10.50
N ARG A 194 -8.67 7.17 9.33
CA ARG A 194 -10.10 7.00 9.04
C ARG A 194 -10.79 6.20 10.14
N GLY A 195 -11.83 6.78 10.77
CA GLY A 195 -12.56 6.16 11.87
C GLY A 195 -11.82 6.12 13.20
N ILE A 196 -10.62 6.73 13.31
CA ILE A 196 -9.81 6.78 14.54
C ILE A 196 -9.90 8.17 15.19
N ILE A 197 -9.71 9.24 14.39
CA ILE A 197 -9.84 10.64 14.84
C ILE A 197 -10.66 11.44 13.82
N PRO A 198 -11.28 12.57 14.22
CA PRO A 198 -12.05 13.41 13.31
C PRO A 198 -11.19 14.05 12.21
N GLU A 199 -11.79 14.30 11.03
CA GLU A 199 -11.10 14.98 9.91
C GLU A 199 -10.59 16.38 10.28
N ALA A 200 -11.34 17.12 11.12
CA ALA A 200 -10.91 18.40 11.64
C ALA A 200 -9.60 18.29 12.43
N GLN A 201 -9.44 17.24 13.25
CA GLN A 201 -8.20 16.98 13.98
C GLN A 201 -7.05 16.62 13.04
N ILE A 202 -7.30 15.83 11.97
CA ILE A 202 -6.30 15.51 10.95
C ILE A 202 -5.79 16.80 10.30
N SER A 203 -6.70 17.67 9.85
CA SER A 203 -6.37 18.96 9.22
C SER A 203 -5.57 19.88 10.14
N TYR A 204 -6.00 19.99 11.42
CA TYR A 204 -5.30 20.76 12.45
C TYR A 204 -3.86 20.26 12.65
N MET A 205 -3.68 18.96 12.80
CA MET A 205 -2.36 18.37 13.04
C MET A 205 -1.43 18.50 11.84
N ILE A 206 -1.94 18.32 10.62
CA ILE A 206 -1.14 18.51 9.39
C ILE A 206 -0.70 19.97 9.31
N GLY A 207 -1.60 20.93 9.52
CA GLY A 207 -1.27 22.36 9.52
C GLY A 207 -0.17 22.70 10.52
N ARG A 208 -0.26 22.17 11.74
CA ARG A 208 0.68 22.43 12.83
C ARG A 208 2.05 21.76 12.65
N MET A 209 2.09 20.52 12.10
CA MET A 209 3.30 19.70 12.07
C MET A 209 4.07 19.75 10.75
N TYR A 210 3.42 20.19 9.67
CA TYR A 210 4.00 20.19 8.33
C TYR A 210 3.97 21.58 7.68
N SER A 211 3.87 22.64 8.48
CA SER A 211 4.15 23.99 7.99
C SER A 211 5.68 24.13 7.74
N PRO A 212 6.11 24.98 6.81
CA PRO A 212 7.53 25.23 6.58
C PRO A 212 8.27 25.66 7.84
N GLU A 213 7.62 26.45 8.69
CA GLU A 213 8.14 26.92 9.99
C GLU A 213 8.38 25.74 10.92
N ALA A 214 7.38 24.87 11.10
CA ALA A 214 7.47 23.71 12.00
C ALA A 214 8.55 22.71 11.55
N ILE A 215 8.73 22.52 10.24
CA ILE A 215 9.80 21.65 9.70
C ILE A 215 11.17 22.24 9.97
N ARG A 216 11.36 23.56 9.78
CA ARG A 216 12.65 24.25 10.07
C ARG A 216 12.97 24.25 11.55
N GLU A 217 11.99 24.56 12.41
CA GLU A 217 12.16 24.53 13.88
C GLU A 217 12.56 23.15 14.38
N ALA A 218 11.88 22.10 13.89
CA ALA A 218 12.22 20.72 14.24
C ALA A 218 13.65 20.36 13.81
N ALA A 219 14.04 20.70 12.58
CA ALA A 219 15.40 20.45 12.08
C ALA A 219 16.46 21.18 12.93
N ALA A 220 16.23 22.46 13.28
CA ALA A 220 17.13 23.24 14.16
C ALA A 220 17.22 22.62 15.57
N ALA A 221 16.13 22.03 16.07
CA ALA A 221 16.10 21.30 17.34
C ALA A 221 16.81 19.95 17.29
N GLY A 222 17.20 19.45 16.10
CA GLY A 222 17.85 18.16 15.92
C GLY A 222 16.90 17.02 15.55
N THR A 223 15.70 17.37 15.09
CA THR A 223 14.64 16.45 14.65
C THR A 223 14.34 16.64 13.15
N PRO A 224 15.28 16.33 12.25
CA PRO A 224 15.09 16.55 10.82
C PRO A 224 13.94 15.68 10.25
N TYR A 225 13.39 16.15 9.13
CA TYR A 225 12.42 15.43 8.32
C TYR A 225 13.10 14.83 7.10
N TRP A 226 12.68 13.64 6.71
CA TRP A 226 13.08 12.99 5.46
C TRP A 226 11.87 12.60 4.63
N LEU A 227 11.97 12.80 3.31
CA LEU A 227 11.13 12.09 2.35
C LEU A 227 11.63 10.66 2.23
N VAL A 228 10.73 9.71 2.30
CA VAL A 228 10.99 8.30 1.96
C VAL A 228 10.76 8.16 0.47
N ARG A 229 11.76 7.72 -0.28
CA ARG A 229 11.65 7.47 -1.72
C ARG A 229 11.74 5.99 -2.00
N ALA A 230 10.94 5.54 -2.96
CA ALA A 230 10.90 4.15 -3.43
C ALA A 230 10.97 4.15 -4.95
N ASP A 231 12.01 3.54 -5.53
CA ASP A 231 12.29 3.55 -6.97
C ASP A 231 12.26 4.97 -7.56
N GLY A 232 12.80 5.95 -6.81
CA GLY A 232 12.84 7.34 -7.22
C GLY A 232 11.54 8.14 -7.05
N ALA A 233 10.44 7.54 -6.61
CA ALA A 233 9.17 8.21 -6.32
C ALA A 233 8.97 8.46 -4.82
N ASP A 234 8.15 9.47 -4.46
CA ASP A 234 7.80 9.76 -3.09
C ASP A 234 6.89 8.67 -2.51
N ALA A 235 7.32 8.04 -1.43
CA ALA A 235 6.64 6.92 -0.79
C ALA A 235 6.18 7.20 0.64
N GLY A 236 6.74 8.22 1.29
CA GLY A 236 6.41 8.53 2.67
C GLY A 236 7.21 9.71 3.23
N VAL A 237 6.98 9.98 4.50
CA VAL A 237 7.70 10.99 5.29
C VAL A 237 7.99 10.44 6.68
N CYS A 238 9.17 10.76 7.22
CA CYS A 238 9.56 10.39 8.58
C CYS A 238 10.36 11.50 9.26
N SER A 239 10.44 11.44 10.60
CA SER A 239 11.22 12.38 11.41
C SER A 239 11.64 11.69 12.72
N LEU A 240 12.90 11.86 13.12
CA LEU A 240 13.54 11.20 14.27
C LEU A 240 14.46 12.20 14.96
N ASP A 241 14.54 12.14 16.30
CA ASP A 241 15.56 12.87 17.04
C ASP A 241 16.97 12.32 16.75
N LEU A 242 17.85 13.19 16.28
CA LEU A 242 19.28 12.91 16.15
C LEU A 242 20.12 13.49 17.31
N ARG A 243 19.48 14.06 18.32
CA ARG A 243 20.06 14.47 19.59
C ARG A 243 19.39 13.72 20.71
N PRO A 244 19.89 12.52 21.08
CA PRO A 244 19.25 11.71 22.13
C PRO A 244 19.14 12.49 23.43
N ALA A 245 18.08 12.23 24.18
CA ALA A 245 17.88 12.78 25.52
C ALA A 245 18.96 12.30 26.49
N ALA A 246 19.05 12.91 27.67
CA ALA A 246 20.06 12.57 28.68
C ALA A 246 20.01 11.11 29.16
N ASP A 247 18.85 10.45 29.02
CA ASP A 247 18.67 9.03 29.30
C ASP A 247 19.07 8.10 28.13
N GLY A 248 19.59 8.69 27.05
CA GLY A 248 19.96 7.97 25.83
C GLY A 248 18.79 7.60 24.94
N SER A 249 17.59 8.13 25.16
CA SER A 249 16.43 7.84 24.32
C SER A 249 16.29 8.82 23.15
N ALA A 250 15.81 8.35 21.99
CA ALA A 250 15.44 9.16 20.84
C ALA A 250 13.96 8.96 20.48
N GLU A 251 13.22 10.03 20.20
CA GLU A 251 11.83 9.94 19.77
C GLU A 251 11.74 9.84 18.24
N LEU A 252 11.02 8.83 17.77
CA LEU A 252 10.56 8.73 16.39
C LEU A 252 9.21 9.46 16.28
N HIS A 253 9.23 10.69 15.76
CA HIS A 253 8.05 11.58 15.74
C HIS A 253 7.10 11.27 14.60
N LYS A 254 7.62 10.97 13.41
CA LYS A 254 6.84 10.77 12.20
C LYS A 254 7.29 9.51 11.48
N LEU A 255 6.33 8.69 11.10
CA LEU A 255 6.54 7.52 10.23
C LEU A 255 5.25 7.26 9.46
N TYR A 256 5.15 7.86 8.28
CA TYR A 256 3.99 7.72 7.43
C TYR A 256 4.42 7.31 6.04
N THR A 257 3.77 6.28 5.50
CA THR A 257 3.92 5.85 4.11
C THR A 257 2.60 5.99 3.37
N LEU A 258 2.67 6.29 2.09
CA LEU A 258 1.49 6.34 1.24
C LEU A 258 0.83 4.94 1.16
N PRO A 259 -0.50 4.85 1.02
CA PRO A 259 -1.23 3.58 0.94
C PRO A 259 -0.68 2.60 -0.11
N ALA A 260 -0.21 3.11 -1.25
CA ALA A 260 0.41 2.31 -2.31
C ALA A 260 1.64 1.48 -1.86
N TYR A 261 2.25 1.84 -0.73
CA TYR A 261 3.44 1.16 -0.19
C TYR A 261 3.16 0.32 1.06
N TRP A 262 1.90 0.24 1.52
CA TRP A 262 1.54 -0.59 2.66
C TRP A 262 1.66 -2.08 2.33
N GLY A 263 2.10 -2.89 3.29
CA GLY A 263 2.31 -4.33 3.10
C GLY A 263 3.55 -4.72 2.29
N ARG A 264 4.21 -3.77 1.63
CA ARG A 264 5.39 -3.99 0.77
C ARG A 264 6.73 -4.04 1.51
N GLY A 265 6.71 -4.03 2.84
CA GLY A 265 7.95 -4.06 3.66
C GLY A 265 8.61 -2.71 3.89
N VAL A 266 8.15 -1.64 3.21
CA VAL A 266 8.72 -0.28 3.32
C VAL A 266 8.74 0.24 4.76
N GLY A 267 7.64 0.06 5.52
CA GLY A 267 7.58 0.46 6.93
C GLY A 267 8.58 -0.29 7.82
N GLY A 268 8.78 -1.58 7.55
CA GLY A 268 9.78 -2.39 8.29
C GLY A 268 11.22 -1.96 8.00
N TRP A 269 11.54 -1.71 6.74
CA TRP A 269 12.83 -1.16 6.33
C TRP A 269 13.06 0.21 7.00
N LEU A 270 12.05 1.09 6.94
CA LEU A 270 12.13 2.43 7.50
C LEU A 270 12.38 2.41 9.01
N LEU A 271 11.69 1.54 9.75
CA LEU A 271 11.94 1.35 11.19
C LEU A 271 13.36 0.87 11.48
N ALA A 272 13.89 -0.07 10.69
CA ALA A 272 15.25 -0.57 10.83
C ALA A 272 16.29 0.54 10.54
N GLU A 273 16.09 1.31 9.46
CA GLU A 273 16.96 2.42 9.06
C GLU A 273 16.96 3.56 10.11
N LEU A 274 15.79 3.94 10.62
CA LEU A 274 15.69 4.98 11.64
C LEU A 274 16.30 4.54 12.98
N CYS A 275 16.13 3.27 13.37
CA CYS A 275 16.82 2.72 14.55
C CYS A 275 18.35 2.72 14.36
N ARG A 276 18.85 2.43 13.16
CA ARG A 276 20.28 2.50 12.83
C ARG A 276 20.79 3.94 12.97
N ARG A 277 20.09 4.92 12.41
CA ARG A 277 20.45 6.36 12.51
C ARG A 277 20.43 6.85 13.95
N ALA A 278 19.42 6.48 14.75
CA ALA A 278 19.35 6.80 16.16
C ALA A 278 20.59 6.27 16.91
N LYS A 279 20.96 5.02 16.66
CA LYS A 279 22.15 4.39 17.26
C LYS A 279 23.43 5.12 16.87
N GLU A 280 23.60 5.48 15.60
CA GLU A 280 24.75 6.25 15.10
C GLU A 280 24.83 7.65 15.73
N ALA A 281 23.68 8.25 16.06
CA ALA A 281 23.57 9.50 16.81
C ALA A 281 23.81 9.33 18.33
N GLY A 282 24.09 8.10 18.81
CA GLY A 282 24.41 7.81 20.20
C GLY A 282 23.20 7.40 21.05
N ALA A 283 22.03 7.15 20.46
CA ALA A 283 20.89 6.65 21.22
C ALA A 283 21.09 5.20 21.64
N THR A 284 20.57 4.85 22.83
CA THR A 284 20.52 3.48 23.37
C THR A 284 19.13 2.86 23.23
N SER A 285 18.12 3.72 22.99
CA SER A 285 16.74 3.30 22.75
C SER A 285 16.01 4.26 21.82
N VAL A 286 15.03 3.74 21.09
CA VAL A 286 14.08 4.52 20.28
C VAL A 286 12.69 4.29 20.82
N TRP A 287 11.92 5.37 20.94
CA TRP A 287 10.52 5.30 21.34
C TRP A 287 9.63 6.11 20.40
N LEU A 288 8.34 5.80 20.38
CA LEU A 288 7.35 6.47 19.54
C LEU A 288 5.96 6.45 20.20
N ARG A 289 5.08 7.31 19.71
CA ARG A 289 3.67 7.32 20.07
C ARG A 289 2.82 6.75 18.94
N VAL A 290 1.81 5.99 19.31
CA VAL A 290 0.85 5.43 18.37
C VAL A 290 -0.55 5.46 18.95
N ASN A 291 -1.52 5.95 18.18
CA ASN A 291 -2.90 5.99 18.66
C ASN A 291 -3.39 4.60 19.06
N LYS A 292 -4.10 4.51 20.19
CA LYS A 292 -4.59 3.25 20.76
C LYS A 292 -5.47 2.45 19.80
N ASN A 293 -6.15 3.12 18.88
CA ASN A 293 -7.03 2.51 17.89
C ASN A 293 -6.32 2.19 16.56
N ASN A 294 -5.04 2.57 16.39
CA ASN A 294 -4.26 2.24 15.20
C ASN A 294 -3.62 0.85 15.30
N ALA A 295 -4.46 -0.19 15.24
CA ALA A 295 -4.04 -1.59 15.36
C ALA A 295 -3.00 -2.01 14.31
N ARG A 296 -3.10 -1.46 13.08
CA ARG A 296 -2.16 -1.73 11.99
C ARG A 296 -0.75 -1.27 12.33
N ALA A 297 -0.59 -0.02 12.76
CA ALA A 297 0.73 0.51 13.14
C ALA A 297 1.31 -0.23 14.35
N GLN A 298 0.49 -0.51 15.37
CA GLN A 298 0.92 -1.28 16.55
C GLN A 298 1.44 -2.67 16.16
N LYS A 299 0.78 -3.36 15.21
CA LYS A 299 1.25 -4.66 14.69
C LYS A 299 2.62 -4.52 14.01
N ALA A 300 2.82 -3.48 13.20
CA ALA A 300 4.10 -3.23 12.53
C ALA A 300 5.22 -2.94 13.54
N TYR A 301 4.96 -2.13 14.56
CA TYR A 301 5.95 -1.82 15.60
C TYR A 301 6.33 -3.06 16.42
N ARG A 302 5.35 -3.90 16.83
CA ARG A 302 5.67 -5.17 17.52
C ARG A 302 6.50 -6.10 16.64
N ALA A 303 6.18 -6.21 15.34
CA ALA A 303 6.97 -7.01 14.40
C ALA A 303 8.40 -6.49 14.23
N ALA A 304 8.62 -5.18 14.42
CA ALA A 304 9.94 -4.54 14.42
C ALA A 304 10.64 -4.58 15.79
N GLY A 305 10.12 -5.30 16.79
CA GLY A 305 10.74 -5.48 18.11
C GLY A 305 10.46 -4.36 19.11
N PHE A 306 9.50 -3.47 18.84
CA PHE A 306 9.04 -2.50 19.83
C PHE A 306 7.99 -3.13 20.76
N SER A 307 8.00 -2.74 22.01
CA SER A 307 7.01 -3.14 23.02
C SER A 307 6.27 -1.92 23.57
N ASN A 308 5.00 -2.11 23.94
CA ASN A 308 4.22 -1.08 24.61
C ASN A 308 4.73 -0.92 26.05
N VAL A 309 5.16 0.28 26.40
CA VAL A 309 5.74 0.58 27.73
C VAL A 309 4.81 1.41 28.62
N ARG A 310 3.91 2.20 28.03
CA ARG A 310 2.90 2.99 28.75
C ARG A 310 1.81 3.53 27.82
N ALA A 311 0.73 4.04 28.42
CA ALA A 311 -0.30 4.81 27.73
C ALA A 311 -0.18 6.29 28.14
N VAL A 312 -0.49 7.20 27.21
CA VAL A 312 -0.52 8.64 27.42
C VAL A 312 -1.74 9.23 26.75
N CYS A 313 -2.31 10.26 27.38
CA CYS A 313 -3.35 11.09 26.74
C CYS A 313 -2.85 12.53 26.80
N THR A 314 -2.72 13.18 25.65
CA THR A 314 -2.13 14.52 25.53
C THR A 314 -3.14 15.45 24.91
N ASP A 315 -3.43 16.56 25.57
CA ASP A 315 -4.15 17.70 24.98
C ASP A 315 -3.23 18.35 23.93
N ILE A 316 -3.72 18.49 22.69
CA ILE A 316 -2.97 19.08 21.59
C ILE A 316 -3.50 20.44 21.17
N GLY A 317 -4.46 20.99 21.90
CA GLY A 317 -5.12 22.29 21.62
C GLY A 317 -6.39 22.14 20.79
N GLU A 318 -7.15 23.23 20.66
CA GLU A 318 -8.43 23.31 19.94
C GLU A 318 -9.46 22.25 20.39
N GLY A 319 -9.36 21.77 21.64
CA GLY A 319 -10.21 20.71 22.18
C GLY A 319 -9.90 19.31 21.67
N PHE A 320 -8.81 19.12 20.95
CA PHE A 320 -8.35 17.82 20.46
C PHE A 320 -7.40 17.14 21.44
N VAL A 321 -7.48 15.80 21.49
CA VAL A 321 -6.59 14.97 22.30
C VAL A 321 -5.95 13.87 21.45
N MET A 322 -4.73 13.49 21.83
CA MET A 322 -4.07 12.28 21.32
C MET A 322 -4.05 11.24 22.44
N ASP A 323 -4.80 10.15 22.23
CA ASP A 323 -4.84 9.01 23.17
C ASP A 323 -3.97 7.89 22.61
N ASP A 324 -2.72 7.84 23.08
CA ASP A 324 -1.66 7.04 22.49
C ASP A 324 -1.14 5.95 23.45
N PHE A 325 -0.57 4.90 22.85
CA PHE A 325 0.44 4.08 23.50
C PHE A 325 1.84 4.59 23.16
N VAL A 326 2.75 4.47 24.10
CA VAL A 326 4.19 4.65 23.89
C VAL A 326 4.81 3.27 23.67
N PHE A 327 5.46 3.12 22.52
CA PHE A 327 6.22 1.92 22.18
C PHE A 327 7.71 2.26 22.25
N ALA A 328 8.52 1.34 22.74
CA ALA A 328 9.97 1.52 22.83
C ALA A 328 10.73 0.24 22.42
N ARG A 329 11.97 0.44 21.95
CA ARG A 329 12.91 -0.61 21.57
C ARG A 329 14.34 -0.15 21.88
N ARG A 330 15.20 -1.05 22.40
CA ARG A 330 16.66 -0.84 22.50
C ARG A 330 17.30 -0.93 21.09
N VAL A 331 18.33 -0.12 20.83
CA VAL A 331 19.03 -0.05 19.54
C VAL A 331 20.54 -0.26 19.68
#